data_07fda68894c980f7999fad7be1aaea9e
#
_entry.id   07fda68894c980f7999fad7be1aaea9e
#
_cell.length_a   1.000
_cell.length_b   1.000
_cell.length_c   1.000
_cell.angle_alpha   90.00
_cell.angle_beta   90.00
_cell.angle_gamma   90.00
#
_symmetry.space_group_name_H-M   'P 1'
#
loop_
_entity.id
_entity.type
_entity.pdbx_description
1 polymer ?
#
loop_
_entity_poly.entity_id
_entity_poly.type
_entity_poly.pdbx_seq_one_letter_code
_entity_poly.pdbx_strand_id
1 'polypeptide(L)'
;KGYMGSETGGELTNKITNSKSKIIVIDELDKADATIFNFFYEMLEDGQYTDLVGKVVDLDGYIVIFTANLDSSNFQEMIPEPLFSRFDMTYEFQQLTTEDKKRFVSEFIDVLIAEYEENIGQLNSKNIKDELMKNSYHTYTNVRLIKRDVMNAFVDLVDVNNIWNDYTE
;
A
#
# COMPACT_ATOMS: atom_id res chain seq x y z
N LYS A 1 -20.04 8.25 27.56
CA LYS A 1 -20.92 8.59 26.41
C LYS A 1 -20.59 7.59 25.33
N GLY A 2 -21.49 6.57 25.14
CA GLY A 2 -21.28 5.48 24.20
C GLY A 2 -21.21 6.00 22.77
N TYR A 3 -20.17 5.62 22.05
CA TYR A 3 -20.11 5.78 20.61
C TYR A 3 -21.21 4.91 19.97
N MET A 4 -21.99 5.47 19.06
CA MET A 4 -22.86 4.70 18.18
C MET A 4 -21.97 3.77 17.34
N GLY A 5 -22.01 2.47 17.65
CA GLY A 5 -21.15 1.43 17.04
C GLY A 5 -20.86 0.25 17.98
N SER A 6 -21.25 0.33 19.24
CA SER A 6 -21.01 -0.72 20.25
C SER A 6 -21.90 -1.97 20.06
N GLU A 7 -22.80 -1.99 19.08
CA GLU A 7 -23.63 -3.18 18.79
C GLU A 7 -23.02 -4.11 17.73
N THR A 8 -21.86 -3.77 17.16
CA THR A 8 -21.33 -4.44 15.96
C THR A 8 -19.96 -5.10 16.14
N GLY A 9 -19.56 -5.52 17.33
CA GLY A 9 -18.30 -6.26 17.53
C GLY A 9 -17.00 -5.48 17.24
N GLY A 10 -17.08 -4.30 16.66
CA GLY A 10 -15.96 -3.45 16.25
C GLY A 10 -15.58 -3.57 14.77
N GLU A 11 -14.74 -2.64 14.31
CA GLU A 11 -14.37 -2.52 12.90
C GLU A 11 -13.60 -3.74 12.38
N LEU A 12 -12.67 -4.29 13.16
CA LEU A 12 -11.89 -5.48 12.80
C LEU A 12 -12.82 -6.69 12.58
N THR A 13 -13.71 -6.96 13.53
CA THR A 13 -14.67 -8.06 13.43
C THR A 13 -15.57 -7.92 12.19
N ASN A 14 -16.05 -6.71 11.93
CA ASN A 14 -16.89 -6.44 10.77
C ASN A 14 -16.14 -6.69 9.46
N LYS A 15 -14.91 -6.24 9.34
CA LYS A 15 -14.06 -6.47 8.15
C LYS A 15 -13.80 -7.96 7.95
N ILE A 16 -13.43 -8.68 9.00
CA ILE A 16 -13.18 -10.14 8.93
C ILE A 16 -14.45 -10.88 8.52
N THR A 17 -15.58 -10.61 9.17
CA THR A 17 -16.84 -11.30 8.92
C THR A 17 -17.37 -11.08 7.50
N ASN A 18 -17.17 -9.88 6.95
CA ASN A 18 -17.64 -9.52 5.60
C ASN A 18 -16.64 -9.88 4.50
N SER A 19 -15.42 -10.30 4.84
CA SER A 19 -14.40 -10.69 3.87
C SER A 19 -14.51 -12.18 3.52
N LYS A 20 -14.29 -12.49 2.25
CA LYS A 20 -14.08 -13.87 1.79
C LYS A 20 -12.60 -14.29 1.89
N SER A 21 -11.71 -13.33 2.10
CA SER A 21 -10.28 -13.57 2.23
C SER A 21 -9.94 -14.02 3.66
N LYS A 22 -9.03 -14.96 3.78
CA LYS A 22 -8.40 -15.34 5.04
C LYS A 22 -7.03 -14.61 5.23
N ILE A 23 -6.87 -13.44 4.63
CA ILE A 23 -5.68 -12.60 4.79
C ILE A 23 -6.08 -11.31 5.48
N ILE A 24 -5.45 -11.00 6.60
CA ILE A 24 -5.62 -9.78 7.38
C ILE A 24 -4.34 -8.97 7.23
N VAL A 25 -4.46 -7.72 6.78
CA VAL A 25 -3.33 -6.78 6.71
C VAL A 25 -3.54 -5.69 7.74
N ILE A 26 -2.61 -5.58 8.68
CA ILE A 26 -2.52 -4.53 9.70
C ILE A 26 -1.41 -3.57 9.27
N ASP A 27 -1.80 -2.43 8.78
CA ASP A 27 -0.85 -1.44 8.24
C ASP A 27 -0.36 -0.49 9.34
N GLU A 28 0.90 -0.05 9.23
CA GLU A 28 1.53 0.91 10.14
C GLU A 28 1.56 0.47 11.62
N LEU A 29 2.00 -0.76 11.90
CA LEU A 29 2.13 -1.29 13.27
C LEU A 29 3.01 -0.40 14.16
N ASP A 30 3.99 0.29 13.59
CA ASP A 30 4.85 1.26 14.30
C ASP A 30 4.11 2.46 14.91
N LYS A 31 2.86 2.68 14.51
CA LYS A 31 1.99 3.73 15.05
C LYS A 31 1.11 3.25 16.21
N ALA A 32 1.15 1.95 16.52
CA ALA A 32 0.33 1.37 17.58
C ALA A 32 0.86 1.74 18.98
N ASP A 33 -0.03 1.79 19.95
CA ASP A 33 0.32 1.93 21.36
C ASP A 33 0.45 0.56 22.07
N ALA A 34 0.87 0.58 23.33
CA ALA A 34 1.09 -0.64 24.12
C ALA A 34 -0.18 -1.50 24.26
N THR A 35 -1.37 -0.90 24.27
CA THR A 35 -2.64 -1.63 24.38
C THR A 35 -2.90 -2.44 23.10
N ILE A 36 -2.61 -1.86 21.96
CA ILE A 36 -2.75 -2.50 20.65
C ILE A 36 -1.71 -3.62 20.46
N PHE A 37 -0.47 -3.41 20.91
CA PHE A 37 0.55 -4.47 20.90
C PHE A 37 0.13 -5.69 21.74
N ASN A 38 -0.41 -5.46 22.94
CA ASN A 38 -0.89 -6.53 23.81
C ASN A 38 -2.08 -7.28 23.16
N PHE A 39 -3.02 -6.56 22.55
CA PHE A 39 -4.13 -7.17 21.83
C PHE A 39 -3.63 -8.09 20.70
N PHE A 40 -2.67 -7.64 19.89
CA PHE A 40 -2.12 -8.46 18.81
C PHE A 40 -1.30 -9.64 19.34
N TYR A 41 -0.57 -9.45 20.42
CA TYR A 41 0.11 -10.56 21.09
C TYR A 41 -0.87 -11.66 21.50
N GLU A 42 -1.94 -11.31 22.24
CA GLU A 42 -2.96 -12.26 22.68
C GLU A 42 -3.65 -12.92 21.48
N MET A 43 -4.00 -12.13 20.47
CA MET A 43 -4.63 -12.62 19.24
C MET A 43 -3.78 -13.66 18.50
N LEU A 44 -2.46 -13.43 18.40
CA LEU A 44 -1.54 -14.36 17.75
C LEU A 44 -1.22 -15.58 18.63
N GLU A 45 -1.15 -15.40 19.96
CA GLU A 45 -0.90 -16.49 20.91
C GLU A 45 -2.04 -17.49 20.94
N ASP A 46 -3.28 -16.99 21.01
CA ASP A 46 -4.48 -17.79 21.15
C ASP A 46 -5.09 -18.23 19.80
N GLY A 47 -4.63 -17.64 18.68
CA GLY A 47 -5.23 -17.86 17.36
C GLY A 47 -6.68 -17.36 17.27
N GLN A 48 -7.11 -16.52 18.20
CA GLN A 48 -8.46 -15.97 18.27
C GLN A 48 -8.48 -14.67 19.09
N TYR A 49 -9.56 -13.92 19.01
CA TYR A 49 -9.78 -12.77 19.90
C TYR A 49 -11.25 -12.63 20.26
N THR A 50 -11.50 -11.92 21.37
CA THR A 50 -12.86 -11.54 21.79
C THR A 50 -13.17 -10.13 21.34
N ASP A 51 -14.26 -9.96 20.61
CA ASP A 51 -14.70 -8.66 20.10
C ASP A 51 -15.39 -7.80 21.18
N LEU A 52 -15.78 -6.57 20.80
CA LEU A 52 -16.37 -5.60 21.73
C LEU A 52 -17.73 -6.02 22.30
N VAL A 53 -18.41 -7.00 21.70
CA VAL A 53 -19.69 -7.55 22.20
C VAL A 53 -19.52 -8.90 22.88
N GLY A 54 -18.28 -9.35 23.09
CA GLY A 54 -17.99 -10.60 23.78
C GLY A 54 -18.02 -11.84 22.90
N LYS A 55 -18.07 -11.70 21.58
CA LYS A 55 -17.99 -12.80 20.63
C LYS A 55 -16.55 -13.21 20.39
N VAL A 56 -16.27 -14.50 20.48
CA VAL A 56 -14.95 -15.05 20.09
C VAL A 56 -14.89 -15.17 18.57
N VAL A 57 -13.82 -14.63 17.99
CA VAL A 57 -13.50 -14.69 16.57
C VAL A 57 -12.28 -15.58 16.40
N ASP A 58 -12.48 -16.75 15.80
CA ASP A 58 -11.46 -17.73 15.49
C ASP A 58 -10.71 -17.33 14.22
N LEU A 59 -9.37 -17.37 14.26
CA LEU A 59 -8.46 -17.02 13.17
C LEU A 59 -7.75 -18.26 12.57
N ASP A 60 -8.25 -19.46 12.83
CA ASP A 60 -7.66 -20.67 12.24
C ASP A 60 -7.65 -20.60 10.70
N GLY A 61 -6.47 -20.83 10.14
CA GLY A 61 -6.20 -20.74 8.71
C GLY A 61 -6.16 -19.33 8.16
N TYR A 62 -6.09 -18.27 9.00
CA TYR A 62 -5.81 -16.92 8.57
C TYR A 62 -4.30 -16.65 8.47
N ILE A 63 -3.94 -15.79 7.52
CA ILE A 63 -2.61 -15.18 7.43
C ILE A 63 -2.74 -13.75 7.92
N VAL A 64 -1.97 -13.39 8.93
CA VAL A 64 -1.93 -12.02 9.45
C VAL A 64 -0.61 -11.38 9.03
N ILE A 65 -0.70 -10.25 8.34
CA ILE A 65 0.45 -9.50 7.82
C ILE A 65 0.47 -8.15 8.53
N PHE A 66 1.59 -7.86 9.19
CA PHE A 66 1.84 -6.53 9.75
C PHE A 66 2.81 -5.78 8.86
N THR A 67 2.54 -4.51 8.59
CA THR A 67 3.50 -3.62 7.96
C THR A 67 3.96 -2.57 8.98
N ALA A 68 5.22 -2.15 8.87
CA ALA A 68 5.79 -1.09 9.69
C ALA A 68 6.79 -0.27 8.87
N ASN A 69 6.89 1.00 9.15
CA ASN A 69 7.89 1.87 8.52
C ASN A 69 9.13 2.00 9.41
N LEU A 70 9.76 0.85 9.65
CA LEU A 70 10.92 0.69 10.52
C LEU A 70 12.04 -0.01 9.75
N ASP A 71 13.27 0.35 10.05
CA ASP A 71 14.43 -0.44 9.64
C ASP A 71 14.79 -1.50 10.70
N SER A 72 15.64 -2.44 10.34
CA SER A 72 16.02 -3.55 11.22
C SER A 72 16.61 -3.09 12.55
N SER A 73 17.23 -1.90 12.62
CA SER A 73 17.84 -1.36 13.83
C SER A 73 16.81 -0.83 14.82
N ASN A 74 15.73 -0.23 14.32
CA ASN A 74 14.68 0.37 15.15
C ASN A 74 13.53 -0.61 15.46
N PHE A 75 13.42 -1.68 14.67
CA PHE A 75 12.32 -2.63 14.78
C PHE A 75 12.26 -3.28 16.17
N GLN A 76 13.39 -3.76 16.68
CA GLN A 76 13.47 -4.43 17.99
C GLN A 76 13.26 -3.48 19.18
N GLU A 77 13.49 -2.17 18.98
CA GLU A 77 13.25 -1.18 20.03
C GLU A 77 11.77 -0.78 20.10
N MET A 78 11.08 -0.78 18.95
CA MET A 78 9.69 -0.30 18.85
C MET A 78 8.65 -1.39 18.98
N ILE A 79 8.92 -2.59 18.48
CA ILE A 79 7.98 -3.71 18.59
C ILE A 79 8.34 -4.55 19.83
N PRO A 80 7.43 -4.69 20.80
CA PRO A 80 7.71 -5.47 22.00
C PRO A 80 8.10 -6.91 21.67
N GLU A 81 9.14 -7.39 22.34
CA GLU A 81 9.68 -8.73 22.14
C GLU A 81 8.61 -9.85 22.24
N PRO A 82 7.63 -9.81 23.18
CA PRO A 82 6.57 -10.81 23.21
C PRO A 82 5.75 -10.89 21.92
N LEU A 83 5.43 -9.74 21.30
CA LEU A 83 4.72 -9.71 20.03
C LEU A 83 5.63 -10.18 18.88
N PHE A 84 6.88 -9.69 18.84
CA PHE A 84 7.83 -10.07 17.81
C PHE A 84 8.08 -11.58 17.77
N SER A 85 8.17 -12.24 18.94
CA SER A 85 8.38 -13.68 19.04
C SER A 85 7.24 -14.54 18.48
N ARG A 86 6.10 -13.93 18.14
CA ARG A 86 4.93 -14.59 17.52
C ARG A 86 4.89 -14.45 16.00
N PHE A 87 5.84 -13.72 15.40
CA PHE A 87 5.93 -13.65 13.95
C PHE A 87 6.66 -14.87 13.40
N ASP A 88 6.01 -15.61 12.51
CA ASP A 88 6.62 -16.73 11.80
C ASP A 88 7.72 -16.27 10.84
N MET A 89 7.57 -15.08 10.27
CA MET A 89 8.50 -14.53 9.28
C MET A 89 8.53 -13.00 9.34
N THR A 90 9.73 -12.46 9.17
CA THR A 90 9.96 -11.02 8.96
C THR A 90 10.65 -10.80 7.63
N TYR A 91 10.24 -9.76 6.91
CA TYR A 91 10.84 -9.38 5.65
C TYR A 91 11.08 -7.86 5.61
N GLU A 92 12.30 -7.46 5.30
CA GLU A 92 12.66 -6.06 5.13
C GLU A 92 12.70 -5.68 3.65
N PHE A 93 11.87 -4.71 3.27
CA PHE A 93 11.92 -4.14 1.93
C PHE A 93 13.10 -3.20 1.81
N GLN A 94 14.01 -3.51 0.94
CA GLN A 94 15.17 -2.65 0.65
C GLN A 94 14.72 -1.39 -0.10
N GLN A 95 15.44 -0.29 0.12
CA GLN A 95 15.23 0.92 -0.65
C GLN A 95 15.56 0.68 -2.12
N LEU A 96 14.73 1.22 -3.00
CA LEU A 96 14.96 1.13 -4.44
C LEU A 96 16.27 1.82 -4.83
N THR A 97 17.10 1.12 -5.58
CA THR A 97 18.28 1.71 -6.23
C THR A 97 17.86 2.73 -7.31
N THR A 98 18.80 3.54 -7.77
CA THR A 98 18.57 4.44 -8.90
C THR A 98 18.08 3.70 -10.15
N GLU A 99 18.64 2.52 -10.42
CA GLU A 99 18.24 1.71 -11.58
C GLU A 99 16.86 1.10 -11.40
N ASP A 100 16.50 0.64 -10.19
CA ASP A 100 15.15 0.17 -9.87
C ASP A 100 14.12 1.29 -10.04
N LYS A 101 14.44 2.50 -9.60
CA LYS A 101 13.56 3.68 -9.81
C LYS A 101 13.36 4.02 -11.27
N LYS A 102 14.42 3.97 -12.09
CA LYS A 102 14.30 4.18 -13.54
C LYS A 102 13.44 3.12 -14.20
N ARG A 103 13.65 1.85 -13.85
CA ARG A 103 12.82 0.75 -14.33
C ARG A 103 11.35 0.93 -13.92
N PHE A 104 11.12 1.26 -12.65
CA PHE A 104 9.79 1.55 -12.12
C PHE A 104 9.09 2.68 -12.89
N VAL A 105 9.79 3.80 -13.16
CA VAL A 105 9.25 4.92 -13.96
C VAL A 105 8.87 4.45 -15.36
N SER A 106 9.75 3.70 -16.02
CA SER A 106 9.50 3.18 -17.37
C SER A 106 8.27 2.27 -17.43
N GLU A 107 8.17 1.31 -16.50
CA GLU A 107 7.04 0.38 -16.41
C GLU A 107 5.74 1.11 -16.05
N PHE A 108 5.81 2.09 -15.16
CA PHE A 108 4.63 2.88 -14.78
C PHE A 108 4.10 3.74 -15.93
N ILE A 109 4.97 4.33 -16.74
CA ILE A 109 4.58 5.03 -17.98
C ILE A 109 3.90 4.07 -18.96
N ASP A 110 4.42 2.86 -19.14
CA ASP A 110 3.79 1.86 -20.02
C ASP A 110 2.37 1.50 -19.56
N VAL A 111 2.15 1.39 -18.25
CA VAL A 111 0.81 1.17 -17.68
C VAL A 111 -0.11 2.34 -17.98
N LEU A 112 0.33 3.58 -17.79
CA LEU A 112 -0.48 4.78 -18.07
C LEU A 112 -0.87 4.88 -19.54
N ILE A 113 0.07 4.59 -20.44
CA ILE A 113 -0.20 4.56 -21.88
C ILE A 113 -1.24 3.50 -22.21
N ALA A 114 -1.07 2.28 -21.70
CA ALA A 114 -2.00 1.18 -21.98
C ALA A 114 -3.40 1.48 -21.44
N GLU A 115 -3.53 2.00 -20.23
CA GLU A 115 -4.82 2.40 -19.66
C GLU A 115 -5.51 3.51 -20.46
N TYR A 116 -4.72 4.48 -20.96
CA TYR A 116 -5.26 5.55 -21.81
C TYR A 116 -5.74 5.01 -23.17
N GLU A 117 -4.93 4.17 -23.84
CA GLU A 117 -5.26 3.60 -25.15
C GLU A 117 -6.49 2.67 -25.09
N GLU A 118 -6.68 1.96 -23.99
CA GLU A 118 -7.83 1.09 -23.76
C GLU A 118 -9.13 1.89 -23.57
N ASN A 119 -9.08 3.03 -22.86
CA ASN A 119 -10.30 3.70 -22.39
C ASN A 119 -10.63 5.00 -23.14
N ILE A 120 -9.65 5.65 -23.78
CA ILE A 120 -9.81 7.00 -24.33
C ILE A 120 -9.46 7.05 -25.81
N GLY A 121 -8.27 6.64 -26.23
CA GLY A 121 -7.85 6.69 -27.62
C GLY A 121 -6.37 6.42 -27.84
N GLN A 122 -5.96 6.37 -29.11
CA GLN A 122 -4.58 6.06 -29.51
C GLN A 122 -3.63 7.21 -29.18
N LEU A 123 -2.41 6.86 -28.76
CA LEU A 123 -1.34 7.79 -28.45
C LEU A 123 -0.10 7.53 -29.31
N ASN A 124 0.72 8.55 -29.48
CA ASN A 124 2.10 8.36 -29.93
C ASN A 124 2.96 7.90 -28.72
N SER A 125 2.73 6.64 -28.31
CA SER A 125 3.25 6.04 -27.08
C SER A 125 4.76 6.17 -26.95
N LYS A 126 5.51 6.01 -28.06
CA LYS A 126 6.96 6.16 -28.07
C LYS A 126 7.39 7.58 -27.74
N ASN A 127 6.78 8.57 -28.37
CA ASN A 127 7.13 9.99 -28.15
C ASN A 127 6.81 10.42 -26.71
N ILE A 128 5.67 10.01 -26.18
CA ILE A 128 5.27 10.31 -24.80
C ILE A 128 6.25 9.67 -23.81
N LYS A 129 6.58 8.40 -24.00
CA LYS A 129 7.53 7.70 -23.15
C LYS A 129 8.92 8.35 -23.19
N ASP A 130 9.43 8.64 -24.38
CA ASP A 130 10.75 9.29 -24.55
C ASP A 130 10.78 10.67 -23.89
N GLU A 131 9.70 11.45 -23.96
CA GLU A 131 9.62 12.76 -23.32
C GLU A 131 9.57 12.65 -21.80
N LEU A 132 8.74 11.78 -21.23
CA LEU A 132 8.65 11.58 -19.78
C LEU A 132 9.94 11.04 -19.20
N MET A 133 10.63 10.16 -19.89
CA MET A 133 11.91 9.58 -19.44
C MET A 133 13.07 10.58 -19.38
N LYS A 134 12.96 11.76 -20.00
CA LYS A 134 13.98 12.85 -19.87
C LYS A 134 14.01 13.44 -18.47
N ASN A 135 12.94 13.34 -17.71
CA ASN A 135 12.87 13.88 -16.36
C ASN A 135 13.65 13.05 -15.35
N SER A 136 14.17 13.70 -14.31
CA SER A 136 15.00 13.07 -13.29
C SER A 136 14.18 12.46 -12.12
N TYR A 137 13.07 11.78 -12.40
CA TYR A 137 12.21 11.18 -11.37
C TYR A 137 12.95 10.19 -10.45
N HIS A 138 13.98 9.53 -10.97
CA HIS A 138 14.80 8.56 -10.22
C HIS A 138 15.59 9.19 -9.06
N THR A 139 15.70 10.52 -9.01
CA THR A 139 16.34 11.23 -7.89
C THR A 139 15.46 11.33 -6.64
N TYR A 140 14.17 11.10 -6.77
CA TYR A 140 13.23 11.19 -5.66
C TYR A 140 13.44 10.04 -4.67
N THR A 141 13.33 10.36 -3.39
CA THR A 141 13.41 9.34 -2.32
C THR A 141 12.11 8.56 -2.16
N ASN A 142 10.97 9.19 -2.48
CA ASN A 142 9.64 8.63 -2.25
C ASN A 142 8.96 8.24 -3.57
N VAL A 143 8.67 6.94 -3.72
CA VAL A 143 7.99 6.39 -4.90
C VAL A 143 6.59 6.98 -5.12
N ARG A 144 5.87 7.37 -4.05
CA ARG A 144 4.56 8.04 -4.19
C ARG A 144 4.69 9.39 -4.90
N LEU A 145 5.78 10.12 -4.63
CA LEU A 145 6.09 11.38 -5.35
C LEU A 145 6.42 11.10 -6.80
N ILE A 146 7.21 10.07 -7.08
CA ILE A 146 7.50 9.65 -8.46
C ILE A 146 6.19 9.38 -9.22
N LYS A 147 5.31 8.54 -8.67
CA LYS A 147 4.01 8.23 -9.30
C LYS A 147 3.19 9.48 -9.59
N ARG A 148 3.06 10.36 -8.59
CA ARG A 148 2.28 11.58 -8.72
C ARG A 148 2.82 12.48 -9.83
N ASP A 149 4.12 12.71 -9.85
CA ASP A 149 4.72 13.66 -10.78
C ASP A 149 4.82 13.09 -12.20
N VAL A 150 5.03 11.77 -12.34
CA VAL A 150 4.91 11.09 -13.64
C VAL A 150 3.47 11.17 -14.17
N MET A 151 2.47 10.93 -13.31
CA MET A 151 1.06 11.02 -13.69
C MET A 151 0.70 12.45 -14.15
N ASN A 152 1.10 13.47 -13.39
CA ASN A 152 0.82 14.86 -13.76
C ASN A 152 1.46 15.21 -15.11
N ALA A 153 2.73 14.87 -15.30
CA ALA A 153 3.42 15.13 -16.55
C ALA A 153 2.83 14.34 -17.74
N PHE A 154 2.33 13.12 -17.49
CA PHE A 154 1.62 12.34 -18.50
C PHE A 154 0.33 13.04 -18.95
N VAL A 155 -0.49 13.48 -17.99
CA VAL A 155 -1.74 14.21 -18.27
C VAL A 155 -1.45 15.48 -19.06
N ASP A 156 -0.48 16.29 -18.61
CA ASP A 156 -0.09 17.53 -19.31
C ASP A 156 0.33 17.26 -20.76
N LEU A 157 1.12 16.20 -21.02
CA LEU A 157 1.55 15.85 -22.38
C LEU A 157 0.41 15.36 -23.27
N VAL A 158 -0.53 14.59 -22.70
CA VAL A 158 -1.68 14.06 -23.44
C VAL A 158 -2.66 15.19 -23.78
N ASP A 159 -2.94 16.09 -22.84
CA ASP A 159 -3.83 17.23 -23.06
C ASP A 159 -3.28 18.17 -24.16
N VAL A 160 -1.98 18.47 -24.12
CA VAL A 160 -1.33 19.27 -25.15
C VAL A 160 -1.42 18.60 -26.53
N ASN A 161 -1.17 17.28 -26.61
CA ASN A 161 -1.25 16.56 -27.87
C ASN A 161 -2.68 16.48 -28.44
N ASN A 162 -3.71 16.38 -27.59
CA ASN A 162 -5.10 16.38 -28.03
C ASN A 162 -5.54 17.75 -28.57
N ILE A 163 -5.11 18.83 -27.93
CA ILE A 163 -5.41 20.21 -28.38
C ILE A 163 -4.82 20.47 -29.79
N TRP A 164 -3.63 19.94 -30.12
CA TRP A 164 -3.00 20.15 -31.42
C TRP A 164 -3.62 19.28 -32.53
N ASN A 165 -4.17 18.11 -32.23
CA ASN A 165 -4.83 17.27 -33.23
C ASN A 165 -6.19 17.84 -33.69
N ASP A 166 -6.90 18.58 -32.84
CA ASP A 166 -8.18 19.22 -33.16
C ASP A 166 -8.03 20.45 -34.10
N TYR A 167 -6.81 20.98 -34.30
CA TYR A 167 -6.54 22.13 -35.15
C TYR A 167 -5.89 21.78 -36.49
N THR A 168 -5.73 20.50 -36.81
CA THR A 168 -5.06 20.03 -38.05
C THR A 168 -5.98 19.30 -39.02
N GLU A 169 -7.32 19.36 -38.83
CA GLU A 169 -8.32 18.95 -39.86
C GLU A 169 -8.85 20.14 -40.67
#